data_04f0481c73ad655f01e593c6db5b69ea
#
_entry.id   04f0481c73ad655f01e593c6db5b69ea
#
_cell.length_a   1.000
_cell.length_b   1.000
_cell.length_c   1.000
_cell.angle_alpha   90.00
_cell.angle_beta   90.00
_cell.angle_gamma   90.00
#
_symmetry.space_group_name_H-M   'P 1'
#
loop_
_entity.id
_entity.type
_entity.pdbx_description
1 polymer ?
#
loop_
_entity_poly.entity_id
_entity_poly.type
_entity_poly.pdbx_seq_one_letter_code
_entity_poly.pdbx_strand_id
1 'polypeptide(L)'
;STNFFLNKQTWIPDWWNILDLLSFLYTIIAFFLWAKLIEKRPVRTMGFSKGNGLSEFAKGVLVGAIMITTVLIVFFITGDARFDRIQFSFPFLVSWILVLIGYIFQTAAEEIYIRGWLIPIISYHKNAYLAILISSTMFSYFHLNNNGASWLSTVHLFIFGLFTAIYALKIGNIWGPCGFHFAWNFIMGNVYGFHVSGFDSESSLMYFTTSNRTLITGGEFGPEGGIPGLVVCILALLWAFFILKDTSAEQEDLYPQLSYE
;
A
#
# COMPACT_ATOMS: atom_id res chain seq x y z
N SER A 1 28.31 13.21 30.02
CA SER A 1 28.38 12.02 30.88
C SER A 1 27.11 11.90 31.70
N THR A 2 26.41 10.78 31.66
CA THR A 2 25.42 10.28 32.63
C THR A 2 23.94 10.65 32.48
N ASN A 3 23.39 10.89 31.29
CA ASN A 3 21.92 10.94 31.15
C ASN A 3 21.36 10.02 30.05
N PHE A 4 22.07 8.96 29.69
CA PHE A 4 21.69 8.05 28.61
C PHE A 4 20.70 6.93 29.04
N PHE A 5 20.42 6.77 30.34
CA PHE A 5 19.65 5.59 30.83
C PHE A 5 18.36 5.88 31.59
N LEU A 6 17.85 7.11 31.64
CA LEU A 6 16.65 7.43 32.45
C LEU A 6 15.50 8.06 31.67
N ASN A 7 15.39 7.90 30.36
CA ASN A 7 14.10 8.09 29.73
C ASN A 7 13.40 6.73 29.63
N LYS A 8 12.81 6.26 30.74
CA LYS A 8 11.65 5.39 30.70
C LYS A 8 10.52 6.20 30.08
N GLN A 9 10.62 6.48 28.81
CA GLN A 9 9.46 6.93 28.06
C GLN A 9 8.48 5.77 28.14
N THR A 10 7.50 5.91 28.99
CA THR A 10 6.34 5.02 29.01
C THR A 10 5.74 5.19 27.62
N TRP A 11 6.00 4.20 26.77
CA TRP A 11 5.42 4.20 25.43
C TRP A 11 3.91 4.29 25.59
N ILE A 12 3.33 5.35 25.03
CA ILE A 12 1.88 5.60 25.01
C ILE A 12 1.44 5.34 23.56
N PRO A 13 0.44 4.47 23.33
CA PRO A 13 -0.10 4.25 22.01
C PRO A 13 -0.60 5.55 21.38
N ASP A 14 -0.26 5.79 20.13
CA ASP A 14 -0.95 6.81 19.35
C ASP A 14 -2.35 6.32 18.98
N TRP A 15 -3.30 6.55 19.88
CA TRP A 15 -4.69 6.16 19.68
C TRP A 15 -5.35 6.87 18.51
N TRP A 16 -4.91 8.09 18.16
CA TRP A 16 -5.45 8.83 17.03
C TRP A 16 -5.08 8.16 15.72
N ASN A 17 -3.82 7.80 15.55
CA ASN A 17 -3.37 7.06 14.36
C ASN A 17 -4.06 5.69 14.25
N ILE A 18 -4.17 4.94 15.36
CA ILE A 18 -4.87 3.65 15.38
C ILE A 18 -6.34 3.80 15.00
N LEU A 19 -7.04 4.79 15.56
CA LEU A 19 -8.45 5.04 15.26
C LEU A 19 -8.65 5.51 13.83
N ASP A 20 -7.75 6.35 13.31
CA ASP A 20 -7.77 6.79 11.92
C ASP A 20 -7.64 5.62 10.97
N LEU A 21 -6.64 4.77 11.14
CA LEU A 21 -6.46 3.55 10.34
C LEU A 21 -7.66 2.60 10.44
N LEU A 22 -8.23 2.40 11.64
CA LEU A 22 -9.40 1.55 11.82
C LEU A 22 -10.66 2.17 11.21
N SER A 23 -10.72 3.51 11.06
CA SER A 23 -11.85 4.22 10.44
C SER A 23 -12.08 3.85 8.99
N PHE A 24 -11.04 3.37 8.28
CA PHE A 24 -11.16 2.87 6.91
C PHE A 24 -12.12 1.67 6.77
N LEU A 25 -12.43 0.98 7.87
CA LEU A 25 -13.51 -0.02 7.90
C LEU A 25 -14.86 0.58 7.51
N TYR A 26 -15.16 1.83 7.92
CA TYR A 26 -16.38 2.51 7.50
C TYR A 26 -16.40 2.75 5.97
N THR A 27 -15.26 3.08 5.39
CA THR A 27 -15.13 3.24 3.93
C THR A 27 -15.43 1.91 3.22
N ILE A 28 -14.88 0.79 3.69
CA ILE A 28 -15.17 -0.54 3.15
C ILE A 28 -16.67 -0.85 3.23
N ILE A 29 -17.26 -0.66 4.40
CA ILE A 29 -18.71 -0.90 4.62
C ILE A 29 -19.53 -0.02 3.69
N ALA A 30 -19.19 1.27 3.55
CA ALA A 30 -19.90 2.19 2.66
C ALA A 30 -19.87 1.73 1.20
N PHE A 31 -18.71 1.32 0.67
CA PHE A 31 -18.61 0.79 -0.69
C PHE A 31 -19.37 -0.52 -0.88
N PHE A 32 -19.37 -1.41 0.11
CA PHE A 32 -20.14 -2.66 0.05
C PHE A 32 -21.66 -2.41 0.07
N LEU A 33 -22.10 -1.47 0.90
CA LEU A 33 -23.50 -1.06 0.93
C LEU A 33 -23.89 -0.37 -0.37
N TRP A 34 -23.06 0.51 -0.89
CA TRP A 34 -23.28 1.17 -2.19
C TRP A 34 -23.44 0.14 -3.30
N ALA A 35 -22.49 -0.78 -3.46
CA ALA A 35 -22.57 -1.83 -4.48
C ALA A 35 -23.85 -2.66 -4.34
N LYS A 36 -24.21 -3.06 -3.10
CA LYS A 36 -25.37 -3.91 -2.85
C LYS A 36 -26.70 -3.18 -2.98
N LEU A 37 -26.83 -1.96 -2.46
CA LEU A 37 -28.11 -1.25 -2.34
C LEU A 37 -28.38 -0.33 -3.53
N ILE A 38 -27.37 0.33 -4.06
CA ILE A 38 -27.50 1.33 -5.13
C ILE A 38 -27.23 0.68 -6.48
N GLU A 39 -26.08 0.02 -6.65
CA GLU A 39 -25.72 -0.64 -7.92
C GLU A 39 -26.38 -2.01 -8.08
N LYS A 40 -26.94 -2.56 -7.00
CA LYS A 40 -27.64 -3.87 -6.97
C LYS A 40 -26.78 -5.03 -7.48
N ARG A 41 -25.46 -4.94 -7.32
CA ARG A 41 -24.50 -5.98 -7.71
C ARG A 41 -23.87 -6.67 -6.48
N PRO A 42 -23.46 -7.93 -6.61
CA PRO A 42 -22.80 -8.65 -5.53
C PRO A 42 -21.45 -8.03 -5.18
N VAL A 43 -21.09 -7.95 -3.89
CA VAL A 43 -19.80 -7.42 -3.40
C VAL A 43 -18.60 -8.14 -4.05
N ARG A 44 -18.72 -9.43 -4.36
CA ARG A 44 -17.67 -10.20 -5.04
C ARG A 44 -17.22 -9.56 -6.36
N THR A 45 -18.10 -8.85 -7.06
CA THR A 45 -17.77 -8.15 -8.32
C THR A 45 -16.85 -6.95 -8.12
N MET A 46 -16.51 -6.62 -6.88
CA MET A 46 -15.49 -5.63 -6.53
C MET A 46 -14.08 -6.25 -6.41
N GLY A 47 -13.83 -7.34 -7.13
CA GLY A 47 -12.52 -7.99 -7.17
C GLY A 47 -12.29 -9.05 -6.09
N PHE A 48 -13.34 -9.45 -5.38
CA PHE A 48 -13.26 -10.54 -4.40
C PHE A 48 -13.64 -11.86 -5.06
N SER A 49 -12.72 -12.44 -5.84
CA SER A 49 -12.91 -13.73 -6.48
C SER A 49 -13.12 -14.87 -5.47
N LYS A 50 -13.86 -15.89 -5.87
CA LYS A 50 -14.00 -17.11 -5.08
C LYS A 50 -12.74 -17.97 -5.17
N GLY A 51 -12.26 -18.48 -4.05
CA GLY A 51 -11.21 -19.51 -4.00
C GLY A 51 -9.96 -19.06 -3.27
N ASN A 52 -8.88 -18.69 -3.95
CA ASN A 52 -7.54 -18.55 -3.38
C ASN A 52 -7.20 -17.18 -2.77
N GLY A 53 -8.19 -16.41 -2.29
CA GLY A 53 -7.97 -15.03 -1.81
C GLY A 53 -6.83 -14.90 -0.79
N LEU A 54 -6.78 -15.78 0.23
CA LEU A 54 -5.72 -15.77 1.22
C LEU A 54 -4.33 -16.07 0.60
N SER A 55 -4.27 -16.99 -0.35
CA SER A 55 -3.03 -17.29 -1.08
C SER A 55 -2.56 -16.12 -1.91
N GLU A 56 -3.46 -15.46 -2.65
CA GLU A 56 -3.12 -14.27 -3.43
C GLU A 56 -2.70 -13.09 -2.53
N PHE A 57 -3.38 -12.88 -1.42
CA PHE A 57 -2.97 -11.90 -0.42
C PHE A 57 -1.56 -12.20 0.11
N ALA A 58 -1.27 -13.45 0.48
CA ALA A 58 0.05 -13.84 0.97
C ALA A 58 1.15 -13.66 -0.09
N LYS A 59 0.86 -13.94 -1.38
CA LYS A 59 1.79 -13.66 -2.48
C LYS A 59 2.04 -12.15 -2.62
N GLY A 60 0.98 -11.34 -2.52
CA GLY A 60 1.10 -9.89 -2.50
C GLY A 60 1.98 -9.41 -1.34
N VAL A 61 1.74 -9.92 -0.12
CA VAL A 61 2.58 -9.60 1.05
C VAL A 61 4.05 -9.92 0.77
N LEU A 62 4.35 -11.06 0.18
CA LEU A 62 5.72 -11.43 -0.17
C LEU A 62 6.35 -10.45 -1.17
N VAL A 63 5.60 -10.06 -2.21
CA VAL A 63 6.07 -9.07 -3.21
C VAL A 63 6.36 -7.74 -2.53
N GLY A 64 5.44 -7.20 -1.72
CA GLY A 64 5.62 -5.92 -1.01
C GLY A 64 6.80 -5.97 -0.05
N ALA A 65 6.94 -7.06 0.71
CA ALA A 65 8.06 -7.25 1.64
C ALA A 65 9.41 -7.27 0.91
N ILE A 66 9.52 -7.99 -0.20
CA ILE A 66 10.75 -8.02 -1.02
C ILE A 66 11.07 -6.62 -1.54
N MET A 67 10.08 -5.92 -2.09
CA MET A 67 10.28 -4.61 -2.69
C MET A 67 10.77 -3.57 -1.68
N ILE A 68 10.09 -3.42 -0.55
CA ILE A 68 10.49 -2.42 0.46
C ILE A 68 11.80 -2.80 1.15
N THR A 69 12.08 -4.10 1.36
CA THR A 69 13.36 -4.56 1.87
C THR A 69 14.49 -4.26 0.89
N THR A 70 14.24 -4.36 -0.42
CA THR A 70 15.22 -3.97 -1.46
C THR A 70 15.55 -2.48 -1.36
N VAL A 71 14.56 -1.62 -1.12
CA VAL A 71 14.82 -0.18 -0.89
C VAL A 71 15.69 0.04 0.33
N LEU A 72 15.40 -0.64 1.46
CA LEU A 72 16.23 -0.57 2.66
C LEU A 72 17.66 -1.04 2.40
N ILE A 73 17.85 -2.14 1.67
CA ILE A 73 19.19 -2.63 1.29
C ILE A 73 19.94 -1.57 0.46
N VAL A 74 19.27 -0.91 -0.48
CA VAL A 74 19.89 0.19 -1.25
C VAL A 74 20.32 1.31 -0.31
N PHE A 75 19.50 1.71 0.67
CA PHE A 75 19.86 2.75 1.64
C PHE A 75 21.09 2.35 2.47
N PHE A 76 21.24 1.08 2.85
CA PHE A 76 22.45 0.60 3.54
C PHE A 76 23.69 0.65 2.64
N ILE A 77 23.57 0.17 1.39
CA ILE A 77 24.71 0.14 0.45
C ILE A 77 25.19 1.55 0.14
N THR A 78 24.26 2.52 0.01
CA THR A 78 24.59 3.92 -0.29
C THR A 78 24.98 4.73 0.95
N GLY A 79 24.88 4.14 2.15
CA GLY A 79 25.15 4.83 3.42
C GLY A 79 24.05 5.81 3.83
N ASP A 80 22.85 5.67 3.26
CA ASP A 80 21.71 6.56 3.53
C ASP A 80 20.82 6.10 4.68
N ALA A 81 21.00 4.89 5.18
CA ALA A 81 20.36 4.40 6.40
C ALA A 81 21.37 3.79 7.35
N ARG A 82 21.20 4.09 8.63
CA ARG A 82 21.95 3.48 9.74
C ARG A 82 20.96 2.93 10.74
N PHE A 83 21.15 1.69 11.14
CA PHE A 83 20.36 1.07 12.20
C PHE A 83 20.66 1.71 13.56
N ASP A 84 19.62 2.11 14.29
CA ASP A 84 19.74 2.73 15.60
C ASP A 84 19.34 1.79 16.74
N ARG A 85 18.13 1.25 16.71
CA ARG A 85 17.59 0.41 17.79
C ARG A 85 16.43 -0.47 17.33
N ILE A 86 16.15 -1.49 18.15
CA ILE A 86 14.89 -2.24 18.15
C ILE A 86 14.06 -1.76 19.34
N GLN A 87 12.76 -1.59 19.14
CA GLN A 87 11.81 -1.34 20.22
C GLN A 87 10.93 -2.57 20.41
N PHE A 88 10.89 -3.07 21.64
CA PHE A 88 10.03 -4.17 22.01
C PHE A 88 9.57 -4.02 23.47
N SER A 89 8.28 -4.00 23.69
CA SER A 89 7.65 -4.06 25.01
C SER A 89 6.23 -4.62 24.85
N PHE A 90 5.61 -5.10 25.93
CA PHE A 90 4.26 -5.63 25.81
C PHE A 90 3.24 -4.57 25.38
N PRO A 91 3.22 -3.33 25.93
CA PRO A 91 2.33 -2.27 25.43
C PRO A 91 2.59 -1.94 23.96
N PHE A 92 3.85 -1.90 23.53
CA PHE A 92 4.21 -1.72 22.12
C PHE A 92 3.62 -2.82 21.25
N LEU A 93 3.73 -4.09 21.64
CA LEU A 93 3.19 -5.22 20.85
C LEU A 93 1.69 -5.11 20.63
N VAL A 94 0.93 -4.70 21.65
CA VAL A 94 -0.53 -4.51 21.53
C VAL A 94 -0.85 -3.45 20.48
N SER A 95 -0.21 -2.29 20.51
CA SER A 95 -0.44 -1.24 19.52
C SER A 95 0.06 -1.62 18.14
N TRP A 96 1.20 -2.28 18.07
CA TRP A 96 1.74 -2.76 16.80
C TRP A 96 0.77 -3.72 16.09
N ILE A 97 0.09 -4.61 16.86
CA ILE A 97 -0.95 -5.48 16.32
C ILE A 97 -2.19 -4.66 15.89
N LEU A 98 -2.59 -3.65 16.65
CA LEU A 98 -3.73 -2.81 16.28
C LEU A 98 -3.43 -2.00 15.00
N VAL A 99 -2.22 -1.45 14.87
CA VAL A 99 -1.77 -0.77 13.67
C VAL A 99 -1.68 -1.72 12.47
N LEU A 100 -1.21 -2.97 12.67
CA LEU A 100 -1.22 -4.00 11.64
C LEU A 100 -2.64 -4.24 11.10
N ILE A 101 -3.62 -4.42 12.00
CA ILE A 101 -5.03 -4.58 11.62
C ILE A 101 -5.54 -3.33 10.91
N GLY A 102 -5.16 -2.15 11.40
CA GLY A 102 -5.53 -0.88 10.80
C GLY A 102 -5.02 -0.73 9.36
N TYR A 103 -3.76 -1.09 9.10
CA TYR A 103 -3.21 -1.07 7.72
C TYR A 103 -3.88 -2.07 6.79
N ILE A 104 -4.34 -3.22 7.30
CA ILE A 104 -5.14 -4.15 6.49
C ILE A 104 -6.43 -3.45 6.02
N PHE A 105 -7.11 -2.71 6.89
CA PHE A 105 -8.33 -1.99 6.53
C PHE A 105 -8.04 -0.79 5.62
N GLN A 106 -7.02 0.01 5.95
CA GLN A 106 -6.65 1.18 5.16
C GLN A 106 -6.32 0.80 3.72
N THR A 107 -5.38 -0.13 3.53
CA THR A 107 -4.95 -0.53 2.19
C THR A 107 -6.06 -1.27 1.42
N ALA A 108 -6.85 -2.11 2.11
CA ALA A 108 -8.00 -2.75 1.49
C ALA A 108 -9.06 -1.73 1.04
N ALA A 109 -9.33 -0.69 1.83
CA ALA A 109 -10.28 0.36 1.46
C ALA A 109 -9.85 1.08 0.18
N GLU A 110 -8.57 1.43 0.07
CA GLU A 110 -8.02 2.09 -1.12
C GLU A 110 -8.06 1.18 -2.35
N GLU A 111 -7.68 -0.11 -2.20
CA GLU A 111 -7.76 -1.06 -3.30
C GLU A 111 -9.21 -1.36 -3.73
N ILE A 112 -10.14 -1.47 -2.78
CA ILE A 112 -11.57 -1.62 -3.06
C ILE A 112 -12.09 -0.43 -3.85
N TYR A 113 -11.77 0.79 -3.40
CA TYR A 113 -12.20 2.01 -4.07
C TYR A 113 -11.61 2.12 -5.48
N ILE A 114 -10.30 2.00 -5.62
CA ILE A 114 -9.61 2.28 -6.89
C ILE A 114 -9.69 1.08 -7.85
N ARG A 115 -9.37 -0.14 -7.39
CA ARG A 115 -9.28 -1.33 -8.27
C ARG A 115 -10.58 -2.11 -8.31
N GLY A 116 -11.27 -2.20 -7.16
CA GLY A 116 -12.53 -2.95 -7.06
C GLY A 116 -13.75 -2.21 -7.58
N TRP A 117 -13.75 -0.87 -7.51
CA TRP A 117 -14.93 -0.08 -7.89
C TRP A 117 -14.67 0.81 -9.11
N LEU A 118 -13.66 1.67 -9.09
CA LEU A 118 -13.43 2.68 -10.11
C LEU A 118 -13.01 2.08 -11.46
N ILE A 119 -12.04 1.15 -11.46
CA ILE A 119 -11.55 0.50 -12.70
C ILE A 119 -12.70 -0.21 -13.44
N PRO A 120 -13.53 -1.06 -12.80
CA PRO A 120 -14.66 -1.69 -13.49
C PRO A 120 -15.63 -0.70 -14.13
N ILE A 121 -15.99 0.36 -13.41
CA ILE A 121 -16.93 1.36 -13.91
C ILE A 121 -16.40 2.08 -15.16
N ILE A 122 -15.13 2.54 -15.09
CA ILE A 122 -14.54 3.23 -16.24
C ILE A 122 -14.33 2.26 -17.40
N SER A 123 -13.88 1.02 -17.12
CA SER A 123 -13.66 0.01 -18.16
C SER A 123 -14.95 -0.32 -18.89
N TYR A 124 -16.06 -0.42 -18.19
CA TYR A 124 -17.39 -0.68 -18.78
C TYR A 124 -17.84 0.44 -19.72
N HIS A 125 -17.67 1.70 -19.34
CA HIS A 125 -18.12 2.85 -20.13
C HIS A 125 -17.14 3.29 -21.21
N LYS A 126 -15.87 2.87 -21.11
CA LYS A 126 -14.79 3.31 -22.01
C LYS A 126 -13.92 2.14 -22.45
N ASN A 127 -12.80 1.94 -21.75
CA ASN A 127 -11.89 0.81 -21.96
C ASN A 127 -10.93 0.65 -20.76
N ALA A 128 -10.28 -0.51 -20.66
CA ALA A 128 -9.37 -0.82 -19.56
C ALA A 128 -8.15 0.09 -19.50
N TYR A 129 -7.59 0.52 -20.63
CA TYR A 129 -6.41 1.41 -20.65
C TYR A 129 -6.72 2.77 -20.01
N LEU A 130 -7.86 3.35 -20.36
CA LEU A 130 -8.31 4.61 -19.78
C LEU A 130 -8.61 4.45 -18.27
N ALA A 131 -9.22 3.32 -17.89
CA ALA A 131 -9.48 3.00 -16.49
C ALA A 131 -8.20 2.92 -15.65
N ILE A 132 -7.16 2.22 -16.15
CA ILE A 132 -5.85 2.14 -15.51
C ILE A 132 -5.24 3.54 -15.37
N LEU A 133 -5.24 4.33 -16.46
CA LEU A 133 -4.64 5.66 -16.46
C LEU A 133 -5.33 6.60 -15.46
N ILE A 134 -6.67 6.68 -15.51
CA ILE A 134 -7.44 7.55 -14.62
C ILE A 134 -7.28 7.11 -13.16
N SER A 135 -7.40 5.82 -12.88
CA SER A 135 -7.30 5.29 -11.51
C SER A 135 -5.92 5.53 -10.90
N SER A 136 -4.86 5.37 -11.68
CA SER A 136 -3.48 5.63 -11.24
C SER A 136 -3.22 7.13 -11.02
N THR A 137 -3.78 7.99 -11.88
CA THR A 137 -3.71 9.44 -11.72
C THR A 137 -4.46 9.88 -10.46
N MET A 138 -5.65 9.35 -10.22
CA MET A 138 -6.42 9.65 -9.00
C MET A 138 -5.71 9.17 -7.73
N PHE A 139 -5.11 7.98 -7.76
CA PHE A 139 -4.34 7.48 -6.63
C PHE A 139 -3.21 8.42 -6.26
N SER A 140 -2.42 8.86 -7.25
CA SER A 140 -1.36 9.85 -7.03
C SER A 140 -1.91 11.22 -6.58
N TYR A 141 -3.02 11.66 -7.17
CA TYR A 141 -3.64 12.95 -6.85
C TYR A 141 -4.07 13.08 -5.38
N PHE A 142 -4.61 12.01 -4.79
CA PHE A 142 -5.05 12.02 -3.39
C PHE A 142 -3.92 12.21 -2.38
N HIS A 143 -2.67 12.03 -2.80
CA HIS A 143 -1.49 12.17 -1.94
C HIS A 143 -0.73 13.50 -2.13
N LEU A 144 -1.20 14.39 -3.03
CA LEU A 144 -0.50 15.64 -3.34
C LEU A 144 -0.37 16.60 -2.15
N ASN A 145 -1.28 16.52 -1.18
CA ASN A 145 -1.28 17.37 0.00
C ASN A 145 -0.60 16.72 1.22
N ASN A 146 -0.01 15.54 1.08
CA ASN A 146 0.69 14.87 2.17
C ASN A 146 2.02 15.59 2.48
N ASN A 147 2.51 15.44 3.72
CA ASN A 147 3.77 16.04 4.14
C ASN A 147 4.93 15.56 3.26
N GLY A 148 5.79 16.50 2.85
CA GLY A 148 6.93 16.16 2.02
C GLY A 148 6.60 15.77 0.58
N ALA A 149 5.35 15.94 0.12
CA ALA A 149 4.96 15.62 -1.26
C ALA A 149 5.82 16.41 -2.26
N SER A 150 6.25 15.73 -3.31
CA SER A 150 7.14 16.25 -4.35
C SER A 150 6.75 15.69 -5.71
N TRP A 151 7.34 16.24 -6.79
CA TRP A 151 7.13 15.67 -8.13
C TRP A 151 7.57 14.20 -8.20
N LEU A 152 8.62 13.83 -7.43
CA LEU A 152 9.15 12.46 -7.42
C LEU A 152 8.19 11.50 -6.73
N SER A 153 7.63 11.88 -5.58
CA SER A 153 6.59 11.09 -4.90
C SER A 153 5.32 10.99 -5.75
N THR A 154 4.94 12.06 -6.44
CA THR A 154 3.79 12.07 -7.35
C THR A 154 3.96 11.06 -8.49
N VAL A 155 5.15 11.04 -9.13
CA VAL A 155 5.49 10.07 -10.18
C VAL A 155 5.54 8.66 -9.60
N HIS A 156 6.14 8.46 -8.42
CA HIS A 156 6.19 7.17 -7.76
C HIS A 156 4.79 6.60 -7.53
N LEU A 157 3.89 7.39 -6.93
CA LEU A 157 2.52 6.95 -6.63
C LEU A 157 1.69 6.70 -7.90
N PHE A 158 1.95 7.44 -8.97
CA PHE A 158 1.35 7.13 -10.26
C PHE A 158 1.83 5.76 -10.80
N ILE A 159 3.14 5.47 -10.73
CA ILE A 159 3.71 4.16 -11.12
C ILE A 159 3.21 3.04 -10.21
N PHE A 160 3.11 3.29 -8.90
CA PHE A 160 2.49 2.38 -7.94
C PHE A 160 1.04 2.06 -8.33
N GLY A 161 0.29 3.10 -8.71
CA GLY A 161 -1.07 2.97 -9.22
C GLY A 161 -1.17 2.10 -10.47
N LEU A 162 -0.28 2.31 -11.44
CA LEU A 162 -0.18 1.49 -12.66
C LEU A 162 0.16 0.02 -12.32
N PHE A 163 1.14 -0.19 -11.44
CA PHE A 163 1.55 -1.53 -11.03
C PHE A 163 0.40 -2.31 -10.40
N THR A 164 -0.25 -1.73 -9.39
CA THR A 164 -1.34 -2.43 -8.68
C THR A 164 -2.58 -2.64 -9.56
N ALA A 165 -2.86 -1.72 -10.49
CA ALA A 165 -3.93 -1.90 -11.48
C ALA A 165 -3.64 -3.08 -12.44
N ILE A 166 -2.43 -3.13 -13.01
CA ILE A 166 -2.02 -4.23 -13.90
C ILE A 166 -1.96 -5.55 -13.13
N TYR A 167 -1.45 -5.52 -11.89
CA TYR A 167 -1.43 -6.70 -11.02
C TYR A 167 -2.83 -7.25 -10.80
N ALA A 168 -3.80 -6.40 -10.40
CA ALA A 168 -5.20 -6.80 -10.21
C ALA A 168 -5.81 -7.41 -11.48
N LEU A 169 -5.62 -6.77 -12.63
CA LEU A 169 -6.14 -7.23 -13.91
C LEU A 169 -5.56 -8.58 -14.33
N LYS A 170 -4.25 -8.74 -14.18
CA LYS A 170 -3.54 -9.99 -14.55
C LYS A 170 -3.95 -11.20 -13.72
N ILE A 171 -4.17 -11.01 -12.42
CA ILE A 171 -4.59 -12.12 -11.53
C ILE A 171 -6.11 -12.23 -11.40
N GLY A 172 -6.87 -11.28 -11.96
CA GLY A 172 -8.33 -11.29 -11.93
C GLY A 172 -8.94 -11.07 -10.53
N ASN A 173 -8.22 -10.44 -9.61
CA ASN A 173 -8.72 -10.11 -8.27
C ASN A 173 -7.89 -9.01 -7.58
N ILE A 174 -8.41 -8.46 -6.47
CA ILE A 174 -7.69 -7.42 -5.71
C ILE A 174 -6.93 -7.95 -4.48
N TRP A 175 -6.99 -9.25 -4.18
CA TRP A 175 -6.33 -9.81 -3.00
C TRP A 175 -4.81 -9.65 -3.04
N GLY A 176 -4.19 -9.90 -4.21
CA GLY A 176 -2.75 -9.69 -4.40
C GLY A 176 -2.34 -8.22 -4.20
N PRO A 177 -2.96 -7.25 -4.89
CA PRO A 177 -2.76 -5.82 -4.64
C PRO A 177 -2.97 -5.41 -3.18
N CYS A 178 -4.03 -5.89 -2.50
CA CYS A 178 -4.24 -5.61 -1.07
C CYS A 178 -3.07 -6.12 -0.22
N GLY A 179 -2.60 -7.34 -0.45
CA GLY A 179 -1.47 -7.91 0.28
C GLY A 179 -0.16 -7.16 0.01
N PHE A 180 0.10 -6.79 -1.24
CA PHE A 180 1.24 -6.00 -1.64
C PHE A 180 1.24 -4.62 -0.96
N HIS A 181 0.14 -3.89 -1.08
CA HIS A 181 -0.02 -2.55 -0.52
C HIS A 181 0.08 -2.56 1.00
N PHE A 182 -0.56 -3.53 1.65
CA PHE A 182 -0.42 -3.75 3.09
C PHE A 182 1.04 -3.95 3.50
N ALA A 183 1.76 -4.86 2.85
CA ALA A 183 3.13 -5.14 3.22
C ALA A 183 4.07 -3.96 2.93
N TRP A 184 3.87 -3.27 1.81
CA TRP A 184 4.60 -2.06 1.47
C TRP A 184 4.46 -1.01 2.57
N ASN A 185 3.24 -0.62 2.95
CA ASN A 185 3.00 0.41 3.95
C ASN A 185 3.42 -0.04 5.36
N PHE A 186 2.94 -1.21 5.80
CA PHE A 186 3.17 -1.68 7.16
C PHE A 186 4.64 -1.98 7.45
N ILE A 187 5.35 -2.64 6.53
CA ILE A 187 6.77 -2.94 6.72
C ILE A 187 7.59 -1.66 6.64
N MET A 188 7.31 -0.77 5.70
CA MET A 188 7.97 0.53 5.59
C MET A 188 7.83 1.35 6.88
N GLY A 189 6.62 1.50 7.38
CA GLY A 189 6.33 2.30 8.57
C GLY A 189 6.61 1.57 9.87
N ASN A 190 6.01 0.41 10.07
CA ASN A 190 5.92 -0.21 11.39
C ASN A 190 6.92 -1.35 11.63
N VAL A 191 7.67 -1.75 10.60
CA VAL A 191 8.84 -2.60 10.78
C VAL A 191 10.12 -1.78 10.69
N TYR A 192 10.26 -0.90 9.69
CA TYR A 192 11.49 -0.15 9.44
C TYR A 192 11.47 1.29 9.96
N GLY A 193 10.32 1.84 10.35
CA GLY A 193 10.21 3.17 10.95
C GLY A 193 10.44 4.33 9.97
N PHE A 194 10.19 4.12 8.68
CA PHE A 194 10.17 5.20 7.71
C PHE A 194 8.79 5.85 7.64
N HIS A 195 8.74 7.09 7.16
CA HIS A 195 7.46 7.72 6.84
C HIS A 195 6.75 6.93 5.73
N VAL A 196 5.43 6.88 5.79
CA VAL A 196 4.56 6.25 4.79
C VAL A 196 3.74 7.32 4.11
N SER A 197 4.04 7.64 2.87
CA SER A 197 3.36 8.71 2.11
C SER A 197 3.26 10.04 2.87
N GLY A 198 4.29 10.40 3.65
CA GLY A 198 4.34 11.65 4.42
C GLY A 198 3.73 11.59 5.83
N PHE A 199 3.33 10.41 6.30
CA PHE A 199 2.84 10.21 7.66
C PHE A 199 3.90 9.51 8.53
N ASP A 200 4.01 9.97 9.77
CA ASP A 200 4.91 9.38 10.75
C ASP A 200 4.43 8.00 11.20
N SER A 201 5.38 7.12 11.48
CA SER A 201 5.13 5.82 12.07
C SER A 201 5.68 5.77 13.50
N GLU A 202 4.82 6.08 14.48
CA GLU A 202 5.23 6.12 15.89
C GLU A 202 5.45 4.74 16.51
N SER A 203 4.84 3.69 15.95
CA SER A 203 4.90 2.31 16.45
C SER A 203 5.75 1.42 15.54
N SER A 204 7.06 1.66 15.48
CA SER A 204 7.95 0.85 14.66
C SER A 204 8.79 -0.13 15.47
N LEU A 205 8.98 -1.34 14.90
CA LEU A 205 9.82 -2.37 15.50
C LEU A 205 11.31 -2.01 15.44
N MET A 206 11.75 -1.45 14.33
CA MET A 206 13.11 -0.99 14.10
C MET A 206 13.12 0.50 13.80
N TYR A 207 14.20 1.16 14.17
CA TYR A 207 14.43 2.57 13.85
C TYR A 207 15.74 2.71 13.12
N PHE A 208 15.71 3.54 12.08
CA PHE A 208 16.88 3.88 11.29
C PHE A 208 17.01 5.40 11.19
N THR A 209 18.22 5.91 11.38
CA THR A 209 18.54 7.28 11.00
C THR A 209 18.84 7.33 9.52
N THR A 210 18.17 8.20 8.79
CA THR A 210 18.39 8.43 7.37
C THR A 210 19.24 9.66 7.11
N SER A 211 19.94 9.69 5.98
CA SER A 211 20.69 10.85 5.53
C SER A 211 19.75 11.97 5.03
N ASN A 212 20.30 13.18 4.92
CA ASN A 212 19.58 14.34 4.36
C ASN A 212 19.54 14.33 2.81
N ARG A 213 19.98 13.26 2.15
CA ARG A 213 19.89 13.13 0.69
C ARG A 213 18.48 12.77 0.25
N THR A 214 17.60 13.75 0.20
CA THR A 214 16.15 13.57 -0.04
C THR A 214 15.84 12.86 -1.36
N LEU A 215 16.67 13.04 -2.40
CA LEU A 215 16.52 12.31 -3.67
C LEU A 215 16.72 10.79 -3.51
N ILE A 216 17.41 10.34 -2.46
CA ILE A 216 17.61 8.92 -2.17
C ILE A 216 16.60 8.46 -1.14
N THR A 217 16.52 9.14 0.01
CA THR A 217 15.70 8.71 1.15
C THR A 217 14.23 9.05 1.04
N GLY A 218 13.89 10.03 0.18
CA GLY A 218 12.53 10.58 0.03
C GLY A 218 12.17 11.65 1.07
N GLY A 219 13.06 11.92 2.06
CA GLY A 219 12.85 12.95 3.07
C GLY A 219 11.61 12.69 3.93
N GLU A 220 10.80 13.72 4.16
CA GLU A 220 9.56 13.65 4.95
C GLU A 220 8.45 12.80 4.32
N PHE A 221 8.49 12.57 3.01
CA PHE A 221 7.53 11.67 2.35
C PHE A 221 7.84 10.19 2.61
N GLY A 222 9.10 9.89 2.93
CA GLY A 222 9.61 8.54 3.08
C GLY A 222 10.11 7.95 1.75
N PRO A 223 10.44 6.65 1.71
CA PRO A 223 11.04 5.95 0.56
C PRO A 223 10.33 6.16 -0.77
N GLU A 224 9.04 6.43 -0.76
CA GLU A 224 8.21 6.75 -1.92
C GLU A 224 8.55 8.10 -2.57
N GLY A 225 9.16 9.00 -1.81
CA GLY A 225 9.70 10.27 -2.32
C GLY A 225 11.11 10.15 -2.90
N GLY A 226 11.72 8.95 -2.89
CA GLY A 226 13.10 8.69 -3.30
C GLY A 226 13.24 7.91 -4.60
N ILE A 227 14.39 8.08 -5.28
CA ILE A 227 14.70 7.36 -6.52
C ILE A 227 14.72 5.84 -6.31
N PRO A 228 15.30 5.24 -5.24
CA PRO A 228 15.28 3.81 -5.04
C PRO A 228 13.87 3.22 -4.99
N GLY A 229 12.94 3.87 -4.27
CA GLY A 229 11.53 3.46 -4.23
C GLY A 229 10.90 3.48 -5.62
N LEU A 230 11.08 4.57 -6.36
CA LEU A 230 10.58 4.69 -7.73
C LEU A 230 11.13 3.60 -8.66
N VAL A 231 12.45 3.35 -8.62
CA VAL A 231 13.09 2.32 -9.46
C VAL A 231 12.53 0.94 -9.15
N VAL A 232 12.42 0.57 -7.87
CA VAL A 232 11.85 -0.72 -7.46
C VAL A 232 10.40 -0.84 -7.93
N CYS A 233 9.62 0.23 -7.85
CA CYS A 233 8.24 0.24 -8.32
C CYS A 233 8.12 0.12 -9.85
N ILE A 234 9.02 0.75 -10.63
CA ILE A 234 9.11 0.58 -12.08
C ILE A 234 9.46 -0.88 -12.44
N LEU A 235 10.42 -1.49 -11.74
CA LEU A 235 10.78 -2.89 -11.97
C LEU A 235 9.61 -3.83 -11.67
N ALA A 236 8.84 -3.57 -10.63
CA ALA A 236 7.63 -4.32 -10.31
C ALA A 236 6.54 -4.14 -11.39
N LEU A 237 6.35 -2.93 -11.90
CA LEU A 237 5.44 -2.67 -13.02
C LEU A 237 5.84 -3.45 -14.27
N LEU A 238 7.13 -3.44 -14.63
CA LEU A 238 7.64 -4.20 -15.77
C LEU A 238 7.47 -5.71 -15.55
N TRP A 239 7.75 -6.20 -14.34
CA TRP A 239 7.50 -7.60 -13.98
C TRP A 239 6.02 -7.96 -14.12
N ALA A 240 5.11 -7.14 -13.60
CA ALA A 240 3.68 -7.40 -13.72
C ALA A 240 3.20 -7.38 -15.18
N PHE A 241 3.72 -6.48 -15.99
CA PHE A 241 3.33 -6.34 -17.39
C PHE A 241 3.84 -7.49 -18.26
N PHE A 242 5.13 -7.84 -18.15
CA PHE A 242 5.79 -8.76 -19.07
C PHE A 242 5.89 -10.20 -18.56
N ILE A 243 6.00 -10.41 -17.24
CA ILE A 243 6.35 -11.70 -16.65
C ILE A 243 5.19 -12.33 -15.89
N LEU A 244 4.38 -11.53 -15.17
CA LEU A 244 3.27 -12.06 -14.41
C LEU A 244 2.28 -12.76 -15.34
N LYS A 245 2.01 -14.06 -15.05
CA LYS A 245 1.07 -14.84 -15.83
C LYS A 245 -0.34 -14.25 -15.73
N ASP A 246 -1.00 -14.12 -16.85
CA ASP A 246 -2.40 -13.71 -16.90
C ASP A 246 -3.29 -14.91 -16.53
N THR A 247 -3.96 -14.79 -15.40
CA THR A 247 -4.92 -15.79 -14.90
C THR A 247 -6.34 -15.20 -14.78
N SER A 248 -6.57 -14.03 -15.38
CA SER A 248 -7.85 -13.32 -15.29
C SER A 248 -9.01 -14.11 -15.88
N ALA A 249 -8.76 -14.87 -16.95
CA ALA A 249 -9.76 -15.73 -17.59
C ALA A 249 -10.23 -16.91 -16.71
N GLU A 250 -9.45 -17.28 -15.70
CA GLU A 250 -9.82 -18.31 -14.72
C GLU A 250 -10.78 -17.76 -13.64
N GLN A 251 -11.04 -16.45 -13.65
CA GLN A 251 -11.82 -15.74 -12.64
C GLN A 251 -12.88 -14.84 -13.28
N GLU A 252 -13.92 -15.49 -13.80
CA GLU A 252 -15.04 -14.84 -14.51
C GLU A 252 -15.79 -13.76 -13.71
N ASP A 253 -15.55 -13.67 -12.40
CA ASP A 253 -16.34 -12.84 -11.48
C ASP A 253 -15.82 -11.39 -11.30
N LEU A 254 -14.60 -11.05 -11.78
CA LEU A 254 -14.03 -9.72 -11.48
C LEU A 254 -14.73 -8.59 -12.22
N TYR A 255 -15.09 -8.86 -13.49
CA TYR A 255 -15.77 -7.90 -14.36
C TYR A 255 -16.91 -8.57 -15.15
N PRO A 256 -17.94 -9.12 -14.48
CA PRO A 256 -19.01 -9.84 -15.16
C PRO A 256 -19.79 -8.99 -16.18
N GLN A 257 -19.52 -7.69 -16.24
CA GLN A 257 -20.21 -6.74 -17.10
C GLN A 257 -19.37 -6.26 -18.29
N LEU A 258 -18.12 -6.71 -18.43
CA LEU A 258 -17.35 -6.50 -19.67
C LEU A 258 -17.83 -7.41 -20.82
N SER A 259 -18.74 -8.35 -20.52
CA SER A 259 -19.34 -9.30 -21.45
C SER A 259 -20.73 -8.89 -21.94
N TYR A 260 -21.15 -7.65 -21.80
CA TYR A 260 -22.39 -7.21 -22.47
C TYR A 260 -22.06 -6.79 -23.90
N GLU A 261 -22.41 -7.66 -24.81
CA GLU A 261 -22.65 -7.37 -26.22
C GLU A 261 -23.72 -6.28 -26.39
#